data_1f41d8503ed57763c700a6bee3b84a8a
#
_entry.id   1f41d8503ed57763c700a6bee3b84a8a
#
_cell.length_a   1.000
_cell.length_b   1.000
_cell.length_c   1.000
_cell.angle_alpha   90.00
_cell.angle_beta   90.00
_cell.angle_gamma   90.00
#
_symmetry.space_group_name_H-M   'P 1'
#
loop_
_entity.id
_entity.type
_entity.pdbx_description
1 polymer ?
#
loop_
_entity_poly.entity_id
_entity_poly.type
_entity_poly.pdbx_seq_one_letter_code
_entity_poly.pdbx_strand_id
1 'polypeptide(L)'
;MTDTQHKHIPVLLDAVMGALGDIQGKTIVDCTFGAGGYSRAFLARGANVIAFDRDPNVVADADVLRHEYGDRFTFVPRPFSNIAELDMQVDAIVFDLGISSMQIDIAERGFSFRYDAPLDMRMDNREKEQRAKSKEQILTAAQLIENLSVSEIADILRNYGDVKKANLLARAIKIARPQTTFELRDLIHNPKDVAPVFQALRIAVNNEMGELERALACVPNLLVAGGKCICVTFHSAEDRIVKNTFRAWTTVPGDPRMPVVACAPFKLIKTALPTDAELENNSRARSAHMRGVIKNEDDDETKA
;
A
#
# COMPACT_ATOMS: atom_id res chain seq x y z
N MET A 1 -23.14 26.10 -11.06
CA MET A 1 -23.50 24.96 -10.16
C MET A 1 -22.19 24.38 -9.67
N THR A 2 -21.85 24.66 -8.44
CA THR A 2 -20.57 24.30 -7.83
C THR A 2 -20.58 22.81 -7.54
N ASP A 3 -19.80 22.09 -8.34
CA ASP A 3 -19.47 20.68 -8.11
C ASP A 3 -18.68 20.61 -6.80
N THR A 4 -19.35 20.25 -5.72
CA THR A 4 -18.71 19.92 -4.44
C THR A 4 -18.01 18.59 -4.63
N GLN A 5 -16.82 18.61 -5.23
CA GLN A 5 -15.87 17.51 -5.12
C GLN A 5 -15.72 17.22 -3.62
N HIS A 6 -16.27 16.11 -3.17
CA HIS A 6 -15.95 15.56 -1.86
C HIS A 6 -14.44 15.36 -1.82
N LYS A 7 -13.74 16.32 -1.23
CA LYS A 7 -12.30 16.22 -1.00
C LYS A 7 -12.09 14.95 -0.19
N HIS A 8 -11.58 13.91 -0.85
CA HIS A 8 -11.26 12.64 -0.20
C HIS A 8 -10.18 12.91 0.84
N ILE A 9 -10.55 12.86 2.12
CA ILE A 9 -9.60 13.01 3.22
C ILE A 9 -8.91 11.65 3.37
N PRO A 10 -7.56 11.60 3.29
CA PRO A 10 -6.81 10.37 3.50
C PRO A 10 -7.11 9.77 4.88
N VAL A 11 -7.16 8.45 4.94
CA VAL A 11 -7.43 7.71 6.18
C VAL A 11 -6.28 7.93 7.16
N LEU A 12 -6.59 8.17 8.44
CA LEU A 12 -5.59 8.40 9.52
C LEU A 12 -4.62 9.55 9.26
N LEU A 13 -4.99 10.54 8.43
CA LEU A 13 -4.12 11.67 8.07
C LEU A 13 -3.56 12.38 9.31
N ASP A 14 -4.42 12.73 10.27
CA ASP A 14 -4.01 13.44 11.48
C ASP A 14 -3.07 12.60 12.35
N ALA A 15 -3.29 11.29 12.42
CA ALA A 15 -2.42 10.37 13.15
C ALA A 15 -1.03 10.27 12.50
N VAL A 16 -0.98 10.17 11.16
CA VAL A 16 0.27 10.15 10.40
C VAL A 16 1.02 11.48 10.55
N MET A 17 0.32 12.61 10.41
CA MET A 17 0.92 13.93 10.58
C MET A 17 1.43 14.17 12.00
N GLY A 18 0.69 13.69 13.02
CA GLY A 18 1.12 13.74 14.42
C GLY A 18 2.36 12.89 14.67
N ALA A 19 2.44 11.69 14.07
CA ALA A 19 3.59 10.81 14.15
C ALA A 19 4.83 11.37 13.45
N LEU A 20 4.65 12.04 12.30
CA LEU A 20 5.74 12.72 11.59
C LEU A 20 6.28 13.93 12.37
N GLY A 21 5.42 14.69 13.03
CA GLY A 21 5.79 15.92 13.75
C GLY A 21 6.11 17.08 12.80
N ASP A 22 7.17 17.83 13.10
CA ASP A 22 7.62 18.92 12.22
C ASP A 22 8.32 18.36 10.99
N ILE A 23 7.77 18.71 9.82
CA ILE A 23 8.25 18.25 8.52
C ILE A 23 8.66 19.38 7.57
N GLN A 24 8.74 20.62 8.08
CA GLN A 24 9.18 21.74 7.25
C GLN A 24 10.60 21.53 6.74
N GLY A 25 10.79 21.66 5.43
CA GLY A 25 12.08 21.46 4.75
C GLY A 25 12.52 20.00 4.63
N LYS A 26 11.82 19.04 5.24
CA LYS A 26 12.14 17.62 5.19
C LYS A 26 11.72 16.97 3.88
N THR A 27 12.42 15.91 3.50
CA THR A 27 12.09 15.10 2.32
C THR A 27 11.28 13.88 2.75
N ILE A 28 10.06 13.76 2.21
CA ILE A 28 9.14 12.66 2.50
C ILE A 28 8.88 11.86 1.22
N VAL A 29 8.97 10.54 1.31
CA VAL A 29 8.52 9.64 0.25
C VAL A 29 7.08 9.21 0.55
N ASP A 30 6.16 9.55 -0.36
CA ASP A 30 4.80 9.03 -0.41
C ASP A 30 4.77 7.83 -1.36
N CYS A 31 4.71 6.63 -0.81
CA CYS A 31 4.78 5.39 -1.58
C CYS A 31 3.49 5.04 -2.32
N THR A 32 2.39 5.75 -2.04
CA THR A 32 1.03 5.44 -2.49
C THR A 32 0.27 6.72 -2.80
N PHE A 33 0.71 7.40 -3.85
CA PHE A 33 0.21 8.75 -4.18
C PHE A 33 -1.31 8.82 -4.30
N GLY A 34 -1.95 7.87 -5.03
CA GLY A 34 -3.40 7.86 -5.26
C GLY A 34 -3.90 9.20 -5.83
N ALA A 35 -4.86 9.83 -5.15
CA ALA A 35 -5.35 11.17 -5.50
C ALA A 35 -4.50 12.31 -4.88
N GLY A 36 -3.34 12.02 -4.34
CA GLY A 36 -2.40 13.02 -3.81
C GLY A 36 -2.77 13.61 -2.45
N GLY A 37 -3.65 12.96 -1.69
CA GLY A 37 -4.13 13.48 -0.42
C GLY A 37 -3.03 13.64 0.63
N TYR A 38 -2.22 12.64 0.85
CA TYR A 38 -1.06 12.68 1.75
C TYR A 38 0.00 13.64 1.22
N SER A 39 0.40 13.51 -0.05
CA SER A 39 1.38 14.39 -0.68
C SER A 39 1.01 15.87 -0.55
N ARG A 40 -0.26 16.22 -0.79
CA ARG A 40 -0.76 17.59 -0.62
C ARG A 40 -0.64 18.08 0.83
N ALA A 41 -0.96 17.22 1.80
CA ALA A 41 -0.85 17.57 3.22
C ALA A 41 0.60 17.80 3.67
N PHE A 42 1.54 17.00 3.15
CA PHE A 42 2.98 17.15 3.41
C PHE A 42 3.52 18.45 2.79
N LEU A 43 3.20 18.69 1.50
CA LEU A 43 3.61 19.90 0.77
C LEU A 43 3.09 21.19 1.42
N ALA A 44 1.83 21.18 1.88
CA ALA A 44 1.21 22.31 2.58
C ALA A 44 1.93 22.66 3.90
N ARG A 45 2.60 21.67 4.53
CA ARG A 45 3.44 21.89 5.74
C ARG A 45 4.92 22.14 5.43
N GLY A 46 5.25 22.45 4.17
CA GLY A 46 6.59 22.85 3.77
C GLY A 46 7.57 21.71 3.49
N ALA A 47 7.12 20.47 3.42
CA ALA A 47 7.97 19.33 3.04
C ALA A 47 8.30 19.34 1.54
N ASN A 48 9.38 18.63 1.18
CA ASN A 48 9.63 18.15 -0.18
C ASN A 48 9.06 16.74 -0.30
N VAL A 49 8.41 16.40 -1.40
CA VAL A 49 7.72 15.12 -1.57
C VAL A 49 8.18 14.42 -2.83
N ILE A 50 8.56 13.15 -2.68
CA ILE A 50 8.77 12.21 -3.79
C ILE A 50 7.65 11.19 -3.71
N ALA A 51 6.72 11.22 -4.68
CA ALA A 51 5.53 10.39 -4.67
C ALA A 51 5.61 9.28 -5.72
N PHE A 52 5.25 8.07 -5.31
CA PHE A 52 5.19 6.89 -6.18
C PHE A 52 3.76 6.45 -6.39
N ASP A 53 3.42 6.11 -7.63
CA ASP A 53 2.23 5.32 -7.95
C ASP A 53 2.42 4.61 -9.29
N ARG A 54 1.88 3.39 -9.39
CA ARG A 54 1.89 2.61 -10.63
C ARG A 54 0.69 2.86 -11.53
N ASP A 55 -0.40 3.42 -10.94
CA ASP A 55 -1.64 3.65 -11.66
C ASP A 55 -1.50 4.85 -12.62
N PRO A 56 -1.65 4.68 -13.93
CA PRO A 56 -1.54 5.78 -14.87
C PRO A 56 -2.65 6.85 -14.71
N ASN A 57 -3.76 6.49 -14.08
CA ASN A 57 -4.90 7.40 -13.94
C ASN A 57 -4.64 8.53 -12.91
N VAL A 58 -3.61 8.41 -12.08
CA VAL A 58 -3.25 9.46 -11.10
C VAL A 58 -2.31 10.54 -11.65
N VAL A 59 -1.82 10.39 -12.89
CA VAL A 59 -0.84 11.31 -13.48
C VAL A 59 -1.38 12.74 -13.56
N ALA A 60 -2.66 12.91 -13.90
CA ALA A 60 -3.27 14.23 -13.96
C ALA A 60 -3.28 14.95 -12.60
N ASP A 61 -3.55 14.22 -11.51
CA ASP A 61 -3.49 14.77 -10.14
C ASP A 61 -2.05 15.11 -9.74
N ALA A 62 -1.08 14.30 -10.17
CA ALA A 62 0.34 14.58 -9.94
C ALA A 62 0.81 15.83 -10.70
N ASP A 63 0.35 16.04 -11.93
CA ASP A 63 0.66 17.25 -12.72
C ASP A 63 0.11 18.53 -12.08
N VAL A 64 -1.07 18.47 -11.45
CA VAL A 64 -1.62 19.57 -10.66
C VAL A 64 -0.67 19.94 -9.51
N LEU A 65 -0.21 18.94 -8.72
CA LEU A 65 0.71 19.20 -7.62
C LEU A 65 2.08 19.71 -8.11
N ARG A 66 2.56 19.18 -9.22
CA ARG A 66 3.82 19.64 -9.83
C ARG A 66 3.73 21.10 -10.24
N HIS A 67 2.60 21.53 -10.83
CA HIS A 67 2.37 22.92 -11.19
C HIS A 67 2.25 23.83 -9.96
N GLU A 68 1.59 23.36 -8.89
CA GLU A 68 1.34 24.12 -7.66
C GLU A 68 2.60 24.29 -6.80
N TYR A 69 3.43 23.23 -6.68
CA TYR A 69 4.54 23.18 -5.71
C TYR A 69 5.94 23.18 -6.34
N GLY A 70 6.02 23.10 -7.68
CA GLY A 70 7.30 23.16 -8.42
C GLY A 70 8.30 22.09 -7.97
N ASP A 71 9.53 22.51 -7.71
CA ASP A 71 10.64 21.62 -7.36
C ASP A 71 10.47 20.86 -6.04
N ARG A 72 9.48 21.25 -5.21
CA ARG A 72 9.19 20.53 -3.97
C ARG A 72 8.39 19.26 -4.18
N PHE A 73 7.91 18.99 -5.39
CA PHE A 73 7.13 17.79 -5.69
C PHE A 73 7.69 17.05 -6.89
N THR A 74 8.06 15.79 -6.68
CA THR A 74 8.48 14.86 -7.74
C THR A 74 7.53 13.68 -7.76
N PHE A 75 6.98 13.36 -8.94
CA PHE A 75 6.15 12.18 -9.14
C PHE A 75 6.90 11.11 -9.96
N VAL A 76 6.91 9.89 -9.46
CA VAL A 76 7.53 8.72 -10.08
C VAL A 76 6.44 7.72 -10.47
N PRO A 77 6.07 7.56 -11.76
CA PRO A 77 4.99 6.69 -12.23
C PRO A 77 5.42 5.21 -12.24
N ARG A 78 5.77 4.68 -11.07
CA ARG A 78 6.26 3.32 -10.86
C ARG A 78 5.73 2.72 -9.55
N PRO A 79 5.79 1.38 -9.41
CA PRO A 79 5.53 0.74 -8.13
C PRO A 79 6.43 1.28 -7.02
N PHE A 80 5.92 1.34 -5.81
CA PHE A 80 6.69 1.85 -4.68
C PHE A 80 7.89 0.97 -4.28
N SER A 81 7.99 -0.28 -4.74
CA SER A 81 9.21 -1.07 -4.57
C SER A 81 10.43 -0.44 -5.25
N ASN A 82 10.22 0.47 -6.22
CA ASN A 82 11.29 1.23 -6.86
C ASN A 82 11.90 2.35 -5.97
N ILE A 83 11.44 2.51 -4.72
CA ILE A 83 12.15 3.37 -3.75
C ILE A 83 13.61 2.94 -3.56
N ALA A 84 13.93 1.66 -3.84
CA ALA A 84 15.30 1.15 -3.86
C ALA A 84 16.23 1.89 -4.84
N GLU A 85 15.68 2.55 -5.87
CA GLU A 85 16.42 3.30 -6.87
C GLU A 85 16.70 4.76 -6.45
N LEU A 86 16.20 5.19 -5.30
CA LEU A 86 16.51 6.52 -4.77
C LEU A 86 17.98 6.57 -4.33
N ASP A 87 18.75 7.48 -4.94
CA ASP A 87 20.18 7.71 -4.62
C ASP A 87 20.31 8.83 -3.56
N MET A 88 19.49 8.77 -2.53
CA MET A 88 19.51 9.72 -1.43
C MET A 88 18.82 9.16 -0.17
N GLN A 89 19.22 9.65 0.98
CA GLN A 89 18.50 9.40 2.22
C GLN A 89 17.36 10.41 2.39
N VAL A 90 16.29 10.00 3.08
CA VAL A 90 15.07 10.79 3.28
C VAL A 90 14.65 10.81 4.75
N ASP A 91 13.88 11.83 5.14
CA ASP A 91 13.44 12.02 6.53
C ASP A 91 12.25 11.13 6.89
N ALA A 92 11.40 10.80 5.93
CA ALA A 92 10.29 9.90 6.18
C ALA A 92 9.86 9.14 4.92
N ILE A 93 9.32 7.94 5.15
CA ILE A 93 8.69 7.09 4.13
C ILE A 93 7.30 6.72 4.64
N VAL A 94 6.27 7.01 3.85
CA VAL A 94 4.87 6.77 4.21
C VAL A 94 4.22 5.86 3.18
N PHE A 95 3.50 4.85 3.66
CA PHE A 95 2.69 3.93 2.88
C PHE A 95 1.23 4.02 3.33
N ASP A 96 0.33 4.40 2.43
CA ASP A 96 -1.13 4.25 2.59
C ASP A 96 -1.56 3.08 1.72
N LEU A 97 -1.51 1.86 2.28
CA LEU A 97 -1.67 0.62 1.53
C LEU A 97 -3.12 0.40 1.07
N GLY A 98 -3.31 -0.49 0.13
CA GLY A 98 -4.61 -0.86 -0.39
C GLY A 98 -4.93 -0.24 -1.76
N ILE A 99 -6.21 0.05 -2.00
CA ILE A 99 -6.70 0.59 -3.27
C ILE A 99 -7.26 1.99 -3.12
N SER A 100 -7.04 2.82 -4.14
CA SER A 100 -7.60 4.16 -4.19
C SER A 100 -9.11 4.13 -4.44
N SER A 101 -9.80 5.20 -4.03
CA SER A 101 -11.22 5.38 -4.34
C SER A 101 -11.49 5.37 -5.84
N MET A 102 -10.60 5.99 -6.65
CA MET A 102 -10.73 6.01 -8.10
C MET A 102 -10.71 4.60 -8.70
N GLN A 103 -9.88 3.69 -8.18
CA GLN A 103 -9.84 2.30 -8.65
C GLN A 103 -11.15 1.55 -8.37
N ILE A 104 -11.81 1.83 -7.24
CA ILE A 104 -13.09 1.20 -6.87
C ILE A 104 -14.26 1.81 -7.68
N ASP A 105 -14.22 3.12 -7.92
CA ASP A 105 -15.35 3.87 -8.46
C ASP A 105 -15.44 3.75 -10.00
N ILE A 106 -14.33 3.40 -10.67
CA ILE A 106 -14.30 3.12 -12.12
C ILE A 106 -14.65 1.64 -12.34
N ALA A 107 -15.88 1.37 -12.77
CA ALA A 107 -16.40 0.00 -12.91
C ALA A 107 -15.52 -0.87 -13.81
N GLU A 108 -15.05 -0.34 -14.95
CA GLU A 108 -14.27 -1.03 -15.97
C GLU A 108 -12.92 -1.56 -15.48
N ARG A 109 -12.45 -1.06 -14.32
CA ARG A 109 -11.23 -1.54 -13.66
C ARG A 109 -11.40 -2.92 -12.98
N GLY A 110 -12.63 -3.38 -12.77
CA GLY A 110 -12.94 -4.70 -12.23
C GLY A 110 -12.63 -4.89 -10.73
N PHE A 111 -12.35 -3.82 -9.97
CA PHE A 111 -12.08 -3.90 -8.53
C PHE A 111 -13.34 -4.05 -7.68
N SER A 112 -14.49 -3.62 -8.21
CA SER A 112 -15.75 -3.58 -7.48
C SER A 112 -16.70 -4.67 -7.96
N PHE A 113 -17.41 -5.31 -7.04
CA PHE A 113 -18.50 -6.24 -7.31
C PHE A 113 -19.89 -5.57 -7.33
N ARG A 114 -19.93 -4.23 -7.33
CA ARG A 114 -21.19 -3.45 -7.36
C ARG A 114 -21.76 -3.35 -8.76
N TYR A 115 -20.90 -3.37 -9.77
CA TYR A 115 -21.24 -3.24 -11.18
C TYR A 115 -20.67 -4.42 -11.95
N ASP A 116 -21.36 -4.86 -13.00
CA ASP A 116 -20.80 -5.85 -13.90
C ASP A 116 -19.77 -5.19 -14.84
N ALA A 117 -18.57 -5.75 -14.85
CA ALA A 117 -17.44 -5.21 -15.59
C ALA A 117 -16.41 -6.33 -15.89
N PRO A 118 -15.48 -6.13 -16.83
CA PRO A 118 -14.40 -7.08 -17.06
C PRO A 118 -13.62 -7.37 -15.75
N LEU A 119 -13.27 -8.62 -15.54
CA LEU A 119 -12.52 -9.06 -14.36
C LEU A 119 -11.02 -8.76 -14.55
N ASP A 120 -10.66 -7.46 -14.53
CA ASP A 120 -9.28 -6.99 -14.78
C ASP A 120 -8.46 -6.93 -13.49
N MET A 121 -8.75 -6.05 -12.57
CA MET A 121 -8.09 -5.80 -11.28
C MET A 121 -6.61 -5.35 -11.36
N ARG A 122 -6.06 -5.00 -12.51
CA ARG A 122 -4.70 -4.47 -12.62
C ARG A 122 -4.66 -3.01 -12.16
N MET A 123 -3.75 -2.67 -11.24
CA MET A 123 -3.47 -1.28 -10.87
C MET A 123 -2.73 -0.54 -11.99
N ASP A 124 -1.76 -1.17 -12.64
CA ASP A 124 -1.15 -0.69 -13.88
C ASP A 124 -1.83 -1.35 -15.08
N ASN A 125 -2.81 -0.65 -15.65
CA ASN A 125 -3.57 -1.13 -16.81
C ASN A 125 -3.03 -0.66 -18.16
N ARG A 126 -1.82 -0.05 -18.20
CA ARG A 126 -1.16 0.32 -19.46
C ARG A 126 -0.94 -0.92 -20.33
N GLU A 127 -1.02 -0.75 -21.64
CA GLU A 127 -0.63 -1.81 -22.56
C GLU A 127 0.87 -2.11 -22.46
N LYS A 128 1.27 -3.33 -22.86
CA LYS A 128 2.65 -3.82 -22.73
C LYS A 128 3.66 -2.87 -23.38
N GLU A 129 3.29 -2.31 -24.55
CA GLU A 129 4.13 -1.37 -25.32
C GLU A 129 4.34 -0.03 -24.61
N GLN A 130 3.41 0.36 -23.75
CA GLN A 130 3.45 1.62 -22.99
C GLN A 130 4.20 1.47 -21.66
N ARG A 131 4.46 0.24 -21.21
CA ARG A 131 5.22 -0.04 -20.00
C ARG A 131 6.72 0.00 -20.32
N ALA A 132 7.31 1.19 -20.24
CA ALA A 132 8.74 1.36 -20.46
C ALA A 132 9.54 0.42 -19.53
N LYS A 133 10.30 -0.51 -20.13
CA LYS A 133 11.28 -1.40 -19.46
C LYS A 133 10.70 -2.55 -18.60
N SER A 134 9.40 -2.73 -18.45
CA SER A 134 8.88 -3.92 -17.76
C SER A 134 8.81 -5.10 -18.74
N LYS A 135 9.59 -6.16 -18.46
CA LYS A 135 9.52 -7.41 -19.20
C LYS A 135 8.34 -8.29 -18.77
N GLU A 136 7.70 -7.98 -17.65
CA GLU A 136 6.64 -8.78 -17.07
C GLU A 136 5.27 -8.34 -17.59
N GLN A 137 4.51 -9.31 -18.08
CA GLN A 137 3.11 -9.10 -18.42
C GLN A 137 2.28 -9.19 -17.14
N ILE A 138 1.62 -8.10 -16.74
CA ILE A 138 0.63 -8.16 -15.66
C ILE A 138 -0.65 -8.74 -16.25
N LEU A 139 -1.04 -9.90 -15.75
CA LEU A 139 -2.27 -10.60 -16.17
C LEU A 139 -3.48 -9.93 -15.51
N THR A 140 -4.61 -9.90 -16.22
CA THR A 140 -5.90 -9.59 -15.60
C THR A 140 -6.28 -10.69 -14.59
N ALA A 141 -7.23 -10.42 -13.70
CA ALA A 141 -7.68 -11.44 -12.75
C ALA A 141 -8.31 -12.65 -13.49
N ALA A 142 -9.03 -12.42 -14.58
CA ALA A 142 -9.54 -13.50 -15.43
C ALA A 142 -8.40 -14.37 -16.01
N GLN A 143 -7.38 -13.75 -16.58
CA GLN A 143 -6.21 -14.45 -17.12
C GLN A 143 -5.40 -15.15 -16.03
N LEU A 144 -5.27 -14.53 -14.85
CA LEU A 144 -4.61 -15.16 -13.70
C LEU A 144 -5.33 -16.44 -13.28
N ILE A 145 -6.64 -16.40 -13.15
CA ILE A 145 -7.48 -17.59 -12.85
C ILE A 145 -7.30 -18.67 -13.91
N GLU A 146 -7.23 -18.28 -15.17
CA GLU A 146 -7.04 -19.24 -16.27
C GLU A 146 -5.69 -19.96 -16.22
N ASN A 147 -4.62 -19.25 -15.81
CA ASN A 147 -3.27 -19.79 -15.80
C ASN A 147 -2.95 -20.61 -14.51
N LEU A 148 -3.55 -20.27 -13.39
CA LEU A 148 -3.28 -20.93 -12.12
C LEU A 148 -3.99 -22.29 -11.98
N SER A 149 -3.37 -23.21 -11.24
CA SER A 149 -4.00 -24.45 -10.77
C SER A 149 -5.03 -24.18 -9.67
N VAL A 150 -5.90 -25.16 -9.41
CA VAL A 150 -6.87 -25.09 -8.31
C VAL A 150 -6.18 -24.89 -6.95
N SER A 151 -5.02 -25.51 -6.73
CA SER A 151 -4.26 -25.36 -5.48
C SER A 151 -3.76 -23.94 -5.30
N GLU A 152 -3.18 -23.34 -6.34
CA GLU A 152 -2.68 -21.95 -6.29
C GLU A 152 -3.80 -20.94 -6.06
N ILE A 153 -4.96 -21.11 -6.73
CA ILE A 153 -6.14 -20.27 -6.46
C ILE A 153 -6.58 -20.43 -5.00
N ALA A 154 -6.62 -21.67 -4.48
CA ALA A 154 -6.99 -21.91 -3.09
C ALA A 154 -6.03 -21.27 -2.10
N ASP A 155 -4.73 -21.27 -2.39
CA ASP A 155 -3.70 -20.63 -1.56
C ASP A 155 -3.85 -19.09 -1.57
N ILE A 156 -4.12 -18.50 -2.72
CA ILE A 156 -4.45 -17.06 -2.84
C ILE A 156 -5.65 -16.71 -1.97
N LEU A 157 -6.76 -17.46 -2.12
CA LEU A 157 -7.98 -17.20 -1.36
C LEU A 157 -7.78 -17.37 0.14
N ARG A 158 -6.97 -18.33 0.57
CA ARG A 158 -6.66 -18.60 1.98
C ARG A 158 -5.75 -17.54 2.57
N ASN A 159 -4.64 -17.24 1.89
CA ASN A 159 -3.57 -16.41 2.43
C ASN A 159 -3.89 -14.91 2.38
N TYR A 160 -4.67 -14.47 1.40
CA TYR A 160 -4.97 -13.05 1.17
C TYR A 160 -6.43 -12.67 1.46
N GLY A 161 -7.34 -13.65 1.47
CA GLY A 161 -8.76 -13.43 1.73
C GLY A 161 -9.30 -14.06 3.02
N ASP A 162 -8.48 -14.85 3.73
CA ASP A 162 -8.92 -15.62 4.92
C ASP A 162 -10.17 -16.50 4.64
N VAL A 163 -10.35 -16.95 3.38
CA VAL A 163 -11.52 -17.72 2.94
C VAL A 163 -11.47 -19.14 3.49
N LYS A 164 -12.40 -19.49 4.39
CA LYS A 164 -12.40 -20.81 5.08
C LYS A 164 -12.60 -21.99 4.15
N LYS A 165 -13.43 -21.87 3.10
CA LYS A 165 -13.72 -22.95 2.13
C LYS A 165 -12.96 -22.73 0.82
N ALA A 166 -11.72 -22.25 0.89
CA ALA A 166 -10.90 -21.85 -0.26
C ALA A 166 -10.79 -22.96 -1.33
N ASN A 167 -10.56 -24.22 -0.94
CA ASN A 167 -10.43 -25.33 -1.91
C ASN A 167 -11.72 -25.57 -2.71
N LEU A 168 -12.87 -25.49 -2.07
CA LEU A 168 -14.17 -25.69 -2.76
C LEU A 168 -14.43 -24.56 -3.74
N LEU A 169 -14.22 -23.33 -3.28
CA LEU A 169 -14.44 -22.13 -4.11
C LEU A 169 -13.43 -22.05 -5.26
N ALA A 170 -12.17 -22.38 -5.03
CA ALA A 170 -11.13 -22.42 -6.05
C ALA A 170 -11.48 -23.40 -7.19
N ARG A 171 -12.04 -24.58 -6.87
CA ARG A 171 -12.53 -25.53 -7.88
C ARG A 171 -13.66 -24.92 -8.70
N ALA A 172 -14.65 -24.30 -8.05
CA ALA A 172 -15.77 -23.65 -8.74
C ALA A 172 -15.27 -22.53 -9.69
N ILE A 173 -14.38 -21.65 -9.19
CA ILE A 173 -13.78 -20.57 -10.00
C ILE A 173 -13.00 -21.12 -11.18
N LYS A 174 -12.17 -22.16 -10.96
CA LYS A 174 -11.36 -22.76 -12.03
C LYS A 174 -12.19 -23.43 -13.12
N ILE A 175 -13.32 -24.04 -12.76
CA ILE A 175 -14.25 -24.66 -13.72
C ILE A 175 -15.02 -23.58 -14.48
N ALA A 176 -15.55 -22.59 -13.78
CA ALA A 176 -16.40 -21.55 -14.38
C ALA A 176 -15.61 -20.55 -15.23
N ARG A 177 -14.33 -20.25 -14.90
CA ARG A 177 -13.48 -19.27 -15.57
C ARG A 177 -14.16 -17.92 -15.76
N PRO A 178 -14.58 -17.24 -14.68
CA PRO A 178 -15.32 -16.00 -14.77
C PRO A 178 -14.55 -14.94 -15.54
N GLN A 179 -15.22 -14.23 -16.43
CA GLN A 179 -14.68 -13.14 -17.23
C GLN A 179 -15.15 -11.78 -16.71
N THR A 180 -16.22 -11.74 -15.91
CA THR A 180 -16.76 -10.51 -15.36
C THR A 180 -16.85 -10.58 -13.84
N THR A 181 -17.00 -9.40 -13.23
CA THR A 181 -17.13 -9.27 -11.79
C THR A 181 -18.40 -9.96 -11.25
N PHE A 182 -19.50 -9.94 -12.01
CA PHE A 182 -20.74 -10.60 -11.59
C PHE A 182 -20.63 -12.11 -11.74
N GLU A 183 -20.03 -12.62 -12.80
CA GLU A 183 -19.76 -14.05 -12.94
C GLU A 183 -18.94 -14.59 -11.77
N LEU A 184 -17.90 -13.86 -11.33
CA LEU A 184 -17.13 -14.23 -10.14
C LEU A 184 -17.97 -14.15 -8.88
N ARG A 185 -18.68 -13.03 -8.65
CA ARG A 185 -19.53 -12.81 -7.47
C ARG A 185 -20.57 -13.91 -7.30
N ASP A 186 -21.22 -14.31 -8.40
CA ASP A 186 -22.34 -15.26 -8.38
C ASP A 186 -21.89 -16.71 -8.09
N LEU A 187 -20.60 -17.00 -8.18
CA LEU A 187 -20.00 -18.26 -7.70
C LEU A 187 -19.85 -18.31 -6.16
N ILE A 188 -19.92 -17.15 -5.49
CA ILE A 188 -19.62 -17.04 -4.07
C ILE A 188 -20.94 -17.10 -3.29
N HIS A 189 -21.26 -18.30 -2.77
CA HIS A 189 -22.55 -18.51 -2.06
C HIS A 189 -22.68 -17.76 -0.75
N ASN A 190 -21.56 -17.47 -0.05
CA ASN A 190 -21.59 -16.72 1.19
C ASN A 190 -21.29 -15.23 0.90
N PRO A 191 -22.27 -14.32 1.11
CA PRO A 191 -22.05 -12.90 0.83
C PRO A 191 -20.86 -12.26 1.60
N LYS A 192 -20.52 -12.83 2.78
CA LYS A 192 -19.37 -12.35 3.57
C LYS A 192 -18.02 -12.67 2.94
N ASP A 193 -17.97 -13.63 2.02
CA ASP A 193 -16.72 -14.02 1.35
C ASP A 193 -16.49 -13.23 0.05
N VAL A 194 -17.48 -12.46 -0.45
CA VAL A 194 -17.35 -11.72 -1.73
C VAL A 194 -16.20 -10.72 -1.67
N ALA A 195 -16.21 -9.79 -0.72
CA ALA A 195 -15.15 -8.80 -0.58
C ALA A 195 -13.76 -9.45 -0.32
N PRO A 196 -13.62 -10.45 0.56
CA PRO A 196 -12.39 -11.22 0.74
C PRO A 196 -11.85 -11.88 -0.53
N VAL A 197 -12.72 -12.46 -1.36
CA VAL A 197 -12.30 -13.11 -2.61
C VAL A 197 -11.77 -12.08 -3.61
N PHE A 198 -12.48 -10.96 -3.79
CA PHE A 198 -12.05 -9.87 -4.65
C PHE A 198 -10.72 -9.28 -4.16
N GLN A 199 -10.57 -9.07 -2.85
CA GLN A 199 -9.31 -8.64 -2.25
C GLN A 199 -8.17 -9.63 -2.54
N ALA A 200 -8.39 -10.92 -2.36
CA ALA A 200 -7.37 -11.94 -2.56
C ALA A 200 -6.86 -11.97 -4.01
N LEU A 201 -7.78 -11.92 -4.98
CA LEU A 201 -7.41 -11.88 -6.40
C LEU A 201 -6.68 -10.58 -6.76
N ARG A 202 -7.15 -9.43 -6.28
CA ARG A 202 -6.49 -8.13 -6.47
C ARG A 202 -5.03 -8.17 -5.98
N ILE A 203 -4.81 -8.65 -4.77
CA ILE A 203 -3.49 -8.79 -4.17
C ILE A 203 -2.58 -9.66 -5.06
N ALA A 204 -3.11 -10.77 -5.56
CA ALA A 204 -2.35 -11.68 -6.40
C ALA A 204 -2.03 -11.07 -7.77
N VAL A 205 -3.00 -10.43 -8.44
CA VAL A 205 -2.82 -9.74 -9.73
C VAL A 205 -1.71 -8.69 -9.66
N ASN A 206 -1.69 -7.91 -8.59
CA ASN A 206 -0.78 -6.79 -8.44
C ASN A 206 0.49 -7.11 -7.65
N ASN A 207 0.65 -8.36 -7.18
CA ASN A 207 1.76 -8.78 -6.32
C ASN A 207 1.98 -7.83 -5.14
N GLU A 208 0.88 -7.35 -4.51
CA GLU A 208 0.94 -6.29 -3.51
C GLU A 208 1.83 -6.63 -2.31
N MET A 209 1.79 -7.89 -1.86
CA MET A 209 2.61 -8.34 -0.73
C MET A 209 4.10 -8.37 -1.07
N GLY A 210 4.46 -8.87 -2.25
CA GLY A 210 5.85 -8.88 -2.71
C GLY A 210 6.40 -7.46 -2.96
N GLU A 211 5.56 -6.53 -3.44
CA GLU A 211 5.92 -5.12 -3.56
C GLU A 211 6.24 -4.52 -2.17
N LEU A 212 5.36 -4.77 -1.19
CA LEU A 212 5.52 -4.27 0.17
C LEU A 212 6.79 -4.82 0.84
N GLU A 213 7.04 -6.12 0.73
CA GLU A 213 8.24 -6.76 1.29
C GLU A 213 9.51 -6.17 0.69
N ARG A 214 9.57 -5.99 -0.65
CA ARG A 214 10.73 -5.39 -1.33
C ARG A 214 10.96 -3.94 -0.91
N ALA A 215 9.90 -3.15 -0.82
CA ALA A 215 10.00 -1.77 -0.39
C ALA A 215 10.49 -1.66 1.06
N LEU A 216 9.88 -2.42 1.99
CA LEU A 216 10.30 -2.41 3.39
C LEU A 216 11.77 -2.83 3.56
N ALA A 217 12.25 -3.78 2.78
CA ALA A 217 13.66 -4.21 2.84
C ALA A 217 14.66 -3.06 2.56
N CYS A 218 14.25 -2.03 1.82
CA CYS A 218 15.11 -0.89 1.46
C CYS A 218 15.05 0.24 2.52
N VAL A 219 13.98 0.32 3.31
CA VAL A 219 13.74 1.42 4.27
C VAL A 219 14.91 1.69 5.22
N PRO A 220 15.57 0.69 5.83
CA PRO A 220 16.67 0.96 6.76
C PRO A 220 17.84 1.75 6.15
N ASN A 221 18.11 1.55 4.87
CA ASN A 221 19.21 2.24 4.18
C ASN A 221 18.80 3.62 3.65
N LEU A 222 17.51 3.82 3.40
CA LEU A 222 16.97 5.06 2.85
C LEU A 222 16.68 6.12 3.92
N LEU A 223 16.44 5.73 5.16
CA LEU A 223 16.14 6.69 6.22
C LEU A 223 17.42 7.30 6.81
N VAL A 224 17.41 8.61 7.01
CA VAL A 224 18.38 9.30 7.87
C VAL A 224 18.23 8.84 9.33
N ALA A 225 19.22 9.10 10.19
CA ALA A 225 19.07 8.99 11.64
C ALA A 225 17.90 9.88 12.12
N GLY A 226 17.05 9.38 13.00
CA GLY A 226 15.81 10.05 13.40
C GLY A 226 14.68 10.01 12.35
N GLY A 227 14.94 9.44 11.16
CA GLY A 227 13.97 9.28 10.11
C GLY A 227 12.87 8.28 10.46
N LYS A 228 11.69 8.40 9.82
CA LYS A 228 10.49 7.65 10.20
C LYS A 228 9.93 6.85 9.04
N CYS A 229 9.48 5.61 9.31
CA CYS A 229 8.67 4.84 8.38
C CYS A 229 7.28 4.63 8.98
N ILE A 230 6.23 5.01 8.24
CA ILE A 230 4.84 4.89 8.65
C ILE A 230 4.07 4.10 7.60
N CYS A 231 3.30 3.10 8.04
CA CYS A 231 2.43 2.31 7.20
C CYS A 231 1.00 2.37 7.74
N VAL A 232 0.06 2.71 6.88
CA VAL A 232 -1.39 2.53 7.09
C VAL A 232 -1.80 1.28 6.34
N THR A 233 -2.36 0.32 7.04
CA THR A 233 -2.77 -1.00 6.53
C THR A 233 -4.28 -1.16 6.65
N PHE A 234 -4.92 -1.90 5.73
CA PHE A 234 -6.37 -2.06 5.69
C PHE A 234 -6.84 -3.50 5.84
N HIS A 235 -5.94 -4.47 5.78
CA HIS A 235 -6.28 -5.88 5.98
C HIS A 235 -5.14 -6.66 6.67
N SER A 236 -5.51 -7.84 7.17
CA SER A 236 -4.64 -8.70 8.01
C SER A 236 -3.31 -9.10 7.35
N ALA A 237 -3.29 -9.30 6.02
CA ALA A 237 -2.08 -9.71 5.32
C ALA A 237 -1.03 -8.58 5.29
N GLU A 238 -1.44 -7.33 4.97
CA GLU A 238 -0.56 -6.15 5.05
C GLU A 238 -0.07 -5.94 6.48
N ASP A 239 -1.00 -5.90 7.43
CA ASP A 239 -0.68 -5.63 8.83
C ASP A 239 0.32 -6.65 9.41
N ARG A 240 0.19 -7.92 9.02
CA ARG A 240 1.11 -9.00 9.42
C ARG A 240 2.53 -8.76 8.90
N ILE A 241 2.69 -8.38 7.64
CA ILE A 241 4.02 -8.09 7.05
C ILE A 241 4.64 -6.89 7.77
N VAL A 242 3.95 -5.77 7.84
CA VAL A 242 4.44 -4.55 8.48
C VAL A 242 4.80 -4.80 9.95
N LYS A 243 3.90 -5.44 10.71
CA LYS A 243 4.12 -5.78 12.12
C LYS A 243 5.35 -6.65 12.32
N ASN A 244 5.52 -7.69 11.50
CA ASN A 244 6.65 -8.61 11.64
C ASN A 244 7.97 -7.93 11.27
N THR A 245 7.98 -7.13 10.21
CA THR A 245 9.15 -6.37 9.78
C THR A 245 9.56 -5.34 10.84
N PHE A 246 8.63 -4.53 11.33
CA PHE A 246 8.92 -3.54 12.37
C PHE A 246 9.35 -4.18 13.68
N ARG A 247 8.78 -5.34 14.04
CA ARG A 247 9.22 -6.10 15.19
C ARG A 247 10.67 -6.57 15.03
N ALA A 248 11.04 -7.08 13.86
CA ALA A 248 12.42 -7.50 13.59
C ALA A 248 13.40 -6.31 13.72
N TRP A 249 13.05 -5.13 13.23
CA TRP A 249 13.90 -3.94 13.31
C TRP A 249 14.02 -3.36 14.74
N THR A 250 13.01 -3.59 15.57
CA THR A 250 12.97 -3.07 16.96
C THR A 250 13.39 -4.09 18.02
N THR A 251 13.80 -5.29 17.58
CA THR A 251 14.30 -6.36 18.47
C THR A 251 15.82 -6.43 18.34
N VAL A 252 16.49 -6.40 19.48
CA VAL A 252 17.94 -6.62 19.53
C VAL A 252 18.22 -8.10 19.31
N PRO A 253 18.98 -8.49 18.27
CA PRO A 253 19.46 -9.85 18.19
C PRO A 253 20.57 -10.05 19.23
N GLY A 254 20.36 -10.94 20.19
CA GLY A 254 21.42 -11.23 21.18
C GLY A 254 21.06 -12.41 22.09
N ASP A 255 22.08 -13.13 22.54
CA ASP A 255 21.98 -14.04 23.66
C ASP A 255 21.87 -13.22 24.94
N PRO A 256 20.82 -13.39 25.78
CA PRO A 256 20.68 -12.65 27.05
C PRO A 256 21.85 -12.81 28.01
N ARG A 257 22.76 -13.76 27.75
CA ARG A 257 23.96 -14.06 28.55
C ARG A 257 25.20 -13.28 28.09
N MET A 258 25.15 -12.56 26.98
CA MET A 258 26.27 -11.78 26.47
C MET A 258 26.14 -10.33 26.91
N PRO A 259 27.18 -9.70 27.47
CA PRO A 259 27.13 -8.32 27.94
C PRO A 259 27.26 -7.27 26.81
N VAL A 260 26.76 -7.58 25.63
CA VAL A 260 26.77 -6.64 24.51
C VAL A 260 25.48 -5.87 24.56
N VAL A 261 25.56 -4.59 24.88
CA VAL A 261 24.46 -3.62 24.77
C VAL A 261 24.33 -3.21 23.29
N ALA A 262 23.80 -4.14 22.47
CA ALA A 262 23.41 -3.78 21.13
C ALA A 262 22.07 -3.02 21.21
N CYS A 263 21.99 -1.80 20.67
CA CYS A 263 20.74 -1.09 20.51
C CYS A 263 19.99 -1.61 19.25
N ALA A 264 18.68 -1.74 19.35
CA ALA A 264 17.88 -2.02 18.15
C ALA A 264 18.01 -0.84 17.18
N PRO A 265 18.09 -1.08 15.85
CA PRO A 265 18.26 0.01 14.88
C PRO A 265 17.05 0.97 14.81
N PHE A 266 15.90 0.55 15.31
CA PHE A 266 14.67 1.33 15.30
C PHE A 266 13.93 1.26 16.64
N LYS A 267 13.07 2.26 16.90
CA LYS A 267 12.07 2.28 17.98
C LYS A 267 10.67 2.32 17.38
N LEU A 268 9.70 1.67 18.06
CA LEU A 268 8.28 1.71 17.65
C LEU A 268 7.69 3.11 17.92
N ILE A 269 6.91 3.59 16.95
CA ILE A 269 5.98 4.71 17.14
C ILE A 269 4.64 4.12 17.61
N LYS A 270 3.92 4.87 18.45
CA LYS A 270 2.60 4.44 18.97
C LYS A 270 1.65 4.16 17.80
N THR A 271 1.07 2.97 17.79
CA THR A 271 0.03 2.57 16.82
C THR A 271 -1.21 3.45 16.99
N ALA A 272 -1.86 3.83 15.87
CA ALA A 272 -3.12 4.54 15.89
C ALA A 272 -4.19 3.76 15.11
N LEU A 273 -5.43 3.93 15.56
CA LEU A 273 -6.65 3.45 14.93
C LEU A 273 -7.51 4.66 14.56
N PRO A 274 -8.43 4.53 13.60
CA PRO A 274 -9.37 5.60 13.27
C PRO A 274 -10.19 6.02 14.49
N THR A 275 -10.45 7.31 14.61
CA THR A 275 -11.37 7.85 15.61
C THR A 275 -12.84 7.59 15.23
N ASP A 276 -13.75 7.65 16.19
CA ASP A 276 -15.19 7.53 15.92
C ASP A 276 -15.65 8.57 14.90
N ALA A 277 -15.18 9.81 15.01
CA ALA A 277 -15.48 10.89 14.06
C ALA A 277 -14.99 10.57 12.64
N GLU A 278 -13.84 9.93 12.50
CA GLU A 278 -13.31 9.50 11.20
C GLU A 278 -14.14 8.35 10.63
N LEU A 279 -14.58 7.40 11.47
CA LEU A 279 -15.43 6.28 11.06
C LEU A 279 -16.81 6.74 10.58
N GLU A 280 -17.38 7.77 11.20
CA GLU A 280 -18.65 8.39 10.77
C GLU A 280 -18.54 9.02 9.39
N ASN A 281 -17.41 9.68 9.10
CA ASN A 281 -17.17 10.38 7.84
C ASN A 281 -16.61 9.47 6.73
N ASN A 282 -15.89 8.40 7.08
CA ASN A 282 -15.24 7.49 6.15
C ASN A 282 -15.33 6.04 6.60
N SER A 283 -16.37 5.32 6.15
CA SER A 283 -16.55 3.90 6.48
C SER A 283 -15.40 2.99 6.01
N ARG A 284 -14.59 3.41 5.04
CA ARG A 284 -13.39 2.68 4.55
C ARG A 284 -12.27 2.66 5.58
N ALA A 285 -12.26 3.60 6.53
CA ALA A 285 -11.28 3.65 7.61
C ALA A 285 -11.44 2.52 8.66
N ARG A 286 -12.57 1.80 8.68
CA ARG A 286 -12.91 0.85 9.76
C ARG A 286 -11.83 -0.20 10.05
N SER A 287 -11.13 -0.68 9.05
CA SER A 287 -10.07 -1.68 9.19
C SER A 287 -8.66 -1.10 9.17
N ALA A 288 -8.53 0.23 9.13
CA ALA A 288 -7.24 0.89 9.03
C ALA A 288 -6.45 0.82 10.34
N HIS A 289 -5.15 0.51 10.23
CA HIS A 289 -4.20 0.50 11.34
C HIS A 289 -2.95 1.27 10.93
N MET A 290 -2.56 2.30 11.68
CA MET A 290 -1.28 2.97 11.50
C MET A 290 -0.21 2.28 12.36
N ARG A 291 0.89 1.88 11.75
CA ARG A 291 2.12 1.44 12.40
C ARG A 291 3.28 2.34 11.99
N GLY A 292 4.23 2.53 12.89
CA GLY A 292 5.40 3.34 12.57
C GLY A 292 6.62 2.92 13.37
N VAL A 293 7.77 3.27 12.81
CA VAL A 293 9.08 3.15 13.45
C VAL A 293 9.89 4.42 13.20
N ILE A 294 10.79 4.72 14.12
CA ILE A 294 11.80 5.77 14.00
C ILE A 294 13.18 5.11 14.05
N LYS A 295 14.04 5.46 13.10
CA LYS A 295 15.43 5.01 13.08
C LYS A 295 16.19 5.70 14.22
N ASN A 296 16.90 4.91 15.01
CA ASN A 296 17.73 5.47 16.08
C ASN A 296 18.84 6.35 15.49
N GLU A 297 19.29 7.32 16.27
CA GLU A 297 20.52 8.03 15.98
C GLU A 297 21.68 7.03 16.14
N ASP A 298 22.67 7.08 15.27
CA ASP A 298 23.87 6.27 15.42
C ASP A 298 24.56 6.77 16.70
N ASP A 299 24.68 5.89 17.70
CA ASP A 299 25.49 6.17 18.89
C ASP A 299 26.97 6.24 18.48
N ASP A 300 27.42 7.41 18.06
CA ASP A 300 28.82 7.71 17.68
C ASP A 300 29.74 7.79 18.90
N GLU A 301 29.24 7.44 20.11
CA GLU A 301 30.00 7.51 21.37
C GLU A 301 30.86 6.27 21.68
N THR A 302 31.03 5.32 20.75
CA THR A 302 31.90 4.14 21.00
C THR A 302 33.26 4.22 20.29
N LYS A 303 33.71 5.42 19.90
CA LYS A 303 35.07 5.67 19.42
C LYS A 303 35.75 6.78 20.26
N ALA A 304 36.04 6.51 21.49
CA ALA A 304 37.00 7.26 22.29
C ALA A 304 37.84 6.27 23.12
#